data_c5f0288779865a8b1fed9dcc8165faf6
#
_entry.id   c5f0288779865a8b1fed9dcc8165faf6
#
_cell.length_a   1.000
_cell.length_b   1.000
_cell.length_c   1.000
_cell.angle_alpha   90.00
_cell.angle_beta   90.00
_cell.angle_gamma   90.00
#
_symmetry.space_group_name_H-M   'P 1'
#
loop_
_entity.id
_entity.type
_entity.pdbx_description
1 polymer ?
#
loop_
_entity_poly.entity_id
_entity_poly.type
_entity_poly.pdbx_seq_one_letter_code
_entity_poly.pdbx_strand_id
1 'polypeptide(L)'
;MAMVDAEVGPGATPTRAEHAARLADHVARGEARARGMTNRGPVRLGPDGHLHPDILAAYGEHGFYVFEGVVDPAEIDELRADVAEMIDRAPVRVGADVDAHGRPILGLDWAIRPYLMIEPLSDPWGGTDLLAGRHPTKMAEARPDAGAPEAVPYLMFGMCQAMASGLRLYGHPHLLAIAASINGDDFVPYNDAIFVKQAGLGGPVAWHQDGATHWDSPDWDMGIHGFNFQVQLHRTTAANALWVVPGTHRVGRVDIPALVAANGGSDLLPDAVPLLCEPGDVTVVNRQALHGSFANSSPDPRVSLTFGFHRRSSVLGIRGRLTMKGNGGPVYDEQRIFERSAVIAVAIDARHRHRPHEAPFTYLPFAGLEDDFRAGGANADRVLRDYFTRDLAI
;
A
#
# COMPACT_ATOMS: atom_id res chain seq x y z
N MET A 1 11.46 41.61 -18.82
CA MET A 1 10.11 41.60 -18.27
C MET A 1 10.18 40.67 -17.06
N ALA A 2 10.33 41.27 -15.87
CA ALA A 2 10.56 40.55 -14.62
C ALA A 2 9.28 39.78 -14.23
N MET A 3 9.42 38.48 -14.00
CA MET A 3 8.37 37.67 -13.38
C MET A 3 8.25 38.13 -11.92
N VAL A 4 7.08 38.60 -11.57
CA VAL A 4 6.70 38.98 -10.21
C VAL A 4 6.58 37.68 -9.41
N ASP A 5 7.51 37.43 -8.50
CA ASP A 5 7.35 36.44 -7.44
C ASP A 5 6.17 36.89 -6.57
N ALA A 6 5.06 36.21 -6.71
CA ALA A 6 3.95 36.35 -5.79
C ALA A 6 4.38 35.69 -4.47
N GLU A 7 4.85 36.46 -3.50
CA GLU A 7 5.04 36.01 -2.13
C GLU A 7 3.68 35.52 -1.58
N VAL A 8 3.55 34.23 -1.43
CA VAL A 8 2.44 33.62 -0.70
C VAL A 8 2.60 34.05 0.75
N GLY A 9 1.64 34.81 1.26
CA GLY A 9 1.67 35.27 2.65
C GLY A 9 1.75 34.09 3.62
N PRO A 10 2.39 34.23 4.78
CA PRO A 10 2.55 33.15 5.75
C PRO A 10 1.18 32.66 6.23
N GLY A 11 0.77 31.44 5.84
CA GLY A 11 -0.43 30.75 6.31
C GLY A 11 -1.46 30.34 5.25
N ALA A 12 -1.31 30.70 3.97
CA ALA A 12 -2.23 30.26 2.92
C ALA A 12 -1.81 28.92 2.30
N THR A 13 -2.74 27.97 2.18
CA THR A 13 -2.50 26.71 1.47
C THR A 13 -2.19 27.01 -0.01
N PRO A 14 -1.06 26.52 -0.56
CA PRO A 14 -0.66 26.79 -1.93
C PRO A 14 -1.67 26.21 -2.93
N THR A 15 -1.78 26.81 -4.09
CA THR A 15 -2.48 26.25 -5.23
C THR A 15 -1.76 24.98 -5.72
N ARG A 16 -2.42 24.17 -6.54
CA ARG A 16 -1.77 23.01 -7.20
C ARG A 16 -0.51 23.39 -7.97
N ALA A 17 -0.54 24.50 -8.70
CA ALA A 17 0.60 24.96 -9.49
C ALA A 17 1.78 25.39 -8.60
N GLU A 18 1.53 26.13 -7.52
CA GLU A 18 2.55 26.52 -6.53
C GLU A 18 3.12 25.30 -5.81
N HIS A 19 2.27 24.33 -5.43
CA HIS A 19 2.71 23.08 -4.84
C HIS A 19 3.59 22.27 -5.82
N ALA A 20 3.19 22.13 -7.08
CA ALA A 20 4.00 21.47 -8.11
C ALA A 20 5.33 22.17 -8.33
N ALA A 21 5.34 23.52 -8.36
CA ALA A 21 6.57 24.31 -8.50
C ALA A 21 7.51 24.11 -7.29
N ARG A 22 6.97 24.06 -6.06
CA ARG A 22 7.74 23.76 -4.85
C ARG A 22 8.43 22.40 -4.92
N LEU A 23 7.78 21.41 -5.52
CA LEU A 23 8.32 20.06 -5.65
C LEU A 23 9.32 19.89 -6.81
N ALA A 24 9.35 20.77 -7.79
CA ALA A 24 10.00 20.55 -9.08
C ALA A 24 11.47 20.11 -8.97
N ASP A 25 12.28 20.82 -8.20
CA ASP A 25 13.68 20.50 -7.99
C ASP A 25 13.88 19.19 -7.22
N HIS A 26 13.03 18.92 -6.22
CA HIS A 26 13.08 17.69 -5.44
C HIS A 26 12.71 16.48 -6.31
N VAL A 27 11.66 16.61 -7.11
CA VAL A 27 11.21 15.62 -8.10
C VAL A 27 12.35 15.30 -9.08
N ALA A 28 12.98 16.32 -9.68
CA ALA A 28 14.08 16.13 -10.64
C ALA A 28 15.27 15.42 -10.02
N ARG A 29 15.69 15.83 -8.83
CA ARG A 29 16.81 15.16 -8.12
C ARG A 29 16.46 13.74 -7.69
N GLY A 30 15.26 13.53 -7.19
CA GLY A 30 14.79 12.20 -6.78
C GLY A 30 14.70 11.23 -7.96
N GLU A 31 14.17 11.69 -9.10
CA GLU A 31 14.10 10.91 -10.33
C GLU A 31 15.49 10.51 -10.83
N ALA A 32 16.44 11.45 -10.85
CA ALA A 32 17.82 11.17 -11.24
C ALA A 32 18.46 10.10 -10.34
N ARG A 33 18.23 10.15 -9.02
CA ARG A 33 18.71 9.12 -8.08
C ARG A 33 18.01 7.78 -8.33
N ALA A 34 16.69 7.76 -8.46
CA ALA A 34 15.94 6.53 -8.69
C ALA A 34 16.38 5.80 -9.96
N ARG A 35 16.69 6.54 -11.04
CA ARG A 35 17.22 5.97 -12.29
C ARG A 35 18.64 5.43 -12.16
N GLY A 36 19.41 5.87 -11.19
CA GLY A 36 20.75 5.36 -10.89
C GLY A 36 20.75 4.12 -9.98
N MET A 37 19.61 3.72 -9.44
CA MET A 37 19.50 2.56 -8.54
C MET A 37 19.37 1.27 -9.33
N THR A 38 19.93 0.18 -8.77
CA THR A 38 19.96 -1.16 -9.39
C THR A 38 19.02 -2.16 -8.77
N ASN A 39 18.27 -1.77 -7.74
CA ASN A 39 17.29 -2.63 -7.06
C ASN A 39 15.93 -2.66 -7.80
N ARG A 40 16.03 -3.02 -9.09
CA ARG A 40 14.87 -3.20 -9.97
C ARG A 40 15.16 -4.22 -11.09
N GLY A 41 14.12 -4.84 -11.60
CA GLY A 41 14.19 -5.80 -12.71
C GLY A 41 13.10 -6.86 -12.62
N PRO A 42 13.09 -7.85 -13.55
CA PRO A 42 12.08 -8.91 -13.56
C PRO A 42 12.22 -9.83 -12.34
N VAL A 43 11.15 -10.56 -12.06
CA VAL A 43 11.19 -11.67 -11.09
C VAL A 43 12.12 -12.76 -11.61
N ARG A 44 13.12 -13.12 -10.83
CA ARG A 44 14.03 -14.23 -11.11
C ARG A 44 14.01 -15.20 -9.94
N LEU A 45 13.58 -16.43 -10.18
CA LEU A 45 13.54 -17.48 -9.18
C LEU A 45 14.69 -18.49 -9.42
N GLY A 46 15.23 -19.01 -8.32
CA GLY A 46 16.15 -20.14 -8.33
C GLY A 46 15.43 -21.48 -8.56
N PRO A 47 16.19 -22.60 -8.65
CA PRO A 47 15.61 -23.92 -8.79
C PRO A 47 14.74 -24.37 -7.61
N ASP A 48 14.91 -23.74 -6.46
CA ASP A 48 14.15 -23.95 -5.23
C ASP A 48 12.83 -23.16 -5.18
N GLY A 49 12.54 -22.35 -6.23
CA GLY A 49 11.34 -21.52 -6.30
C GLY A 49 11.44 -20.19 -5.54
N HIS A 50 12.58 -19.90 -4.91
CA HIS A 50 12.81 -18.64 -4.19
C HIS A 50 13.52 -17.60 -5.06
N LEU A 51 13.44 -16.33 -4.66
CA LEU A 51 14.11 -15.23 -5.34
C LEU A 51 15.61 -15.45 -5.43
N HIS A 52 16.19 -15.07 -6.56
CA HIS A 52 17.65 -15.07 -6.74
C HIS A 52 18.33 -14.24 -5.64
N PRO A 53 19.48 -14.73 -5.09
CA PRO A 53 20.16 -14.07 -3.98
C PRO A 53 20.50 -12.59 -4.20
N ASP A 54 20.80 -12.18 -5.43
CA ASP A 54 21.10 -10.77 -5.76
C ASP A 54 19.90 -9.85 -5.50
N ILE A 55 18.68 -10.34 -5.78
CA ILE A 55 17.44 -9.58 -5.52
C ILE A 55 17.23 -9.41 -4.02
N LEU A 56 17.41 -10.50 -3.26
CA LEU A 56 17.31 -10.46 -1.80
C LEU A 56 18.39 -9.56 -1.17
N ALA A 57 19.61 -9.58 -1.72
CA ALA A 57 20.68 -8.70 -1.28
C ALA A 57 20.34 -7.23 -1.52
N ALA A 58 19.87 -6.89 -2.73
CA ALA A 58 19.47 -5.52 -3.08
C ALA A 58 18.27 -5.05 -2.24
N TYR A 59 17.26 -5.91 -2.01
CA TYR A 59 16.16 -5.62 -1.09
C TYR A 59 16.66 -5.39 0.34
N GLY A 60 17.55 -6.24 0.84
CA GLY A 60 18.16 -6.13 2.16
C GLY A 60 19.04 -4.87 2.34
N GLU A 61 19.66 -4.38 1.27
CA GLU A 61 20.44 -3.14 1.28
C GLU A 61 19.54 -1.90 1.32
N HIS A 62 18.55 -1.84 0.42
CA HIS A 62 17.77 -0.63 0.19
C HIS A 62 16.44 -0.58 0.98
N GLY A 63 15.90 -1.71 1.41
CA GLY A 63 14.59 -1.83 2.05
C GLY A 63 13.42 -1.82 1.07
N PHE A 64 13.70 -1.88 -0.24
CA PHE A 64 12.70 -2.01 -1.29
C PHE A 64 13.29 -2.59 -2.57
N TYR A 65 12.42 -3.11 -3.43
CA TYR A 65 12.75 -3.56 -4.77
C TYR A 65 11.58 -3.26 -5.73
N VAL A 66 11.87 -2.95 -6.99
CA VAL A 66 10.87 -2.75 -8.04
C VAL A 66 10.92 -3.95 -8.98
N PHE A 67 9.91 -4.80 -8.94
CA PHE A 67 9.74 -5.91 -9.88
C PHE A 67 9.02 -5.42 -11.13
N GLU A 68 9.66 -5.59 -12.28
CA GLU A 68 9.17 -5.10 -13.56
C GLU A 68 8.31 -6.15 -14.27
N GLY A 69 7.15 -5.73 -14.81
CA GLY A 69 6.30 -6.56 -15.64
C GLY A 69 5.75 -7.82 -14.98
N VAL A 70 5.44 -7.77 -13.68
CA VAL A 70 4.94 -8.95 -12.93
C VAL A 70 3.52 -9.31 -13.33
N VAL A 71 2.66 -8.30 -13.48
CA VAL A 71 1.25 -8.47 -13.82
C VAL A 71 1.04 -8.12 -15.28
N ASP A 72 0.47 -9.03 -16.04
CA ASP A 72 0.29 -8.84 -17.47
C ASP A 72 -0.76 -7.76 -17.81
N PRO A 73 -0.71 -7.17 -19.03
CA PRO A 73 -1.61 -6.09 -19.39
C PRO A 73 -3.09 -6.46 -19.34
N ALA A 74 -3.47 -7.68 -19.65
CA ALA A 74 -4.86 -8.12 -19.60
C ALA A 74 -5.37 -8.18 -18.16
N GLU A 75 -4.55 -8.66 -17.24
CA GLU A 75 -4.89 -8.66 -15.80
C GLU A 75 -4.95 -7.23 -15.24
N ILE A 76 -4.07 -6.33 -15.69
CA ILE A 76 -4.13 -4.91 -15.33
C ILE A 76 -5.44 -4.27 -15.79
N ASP A 77 -5.94 -4.62 -16.97
CA ASP A 77 -7.21 -4.09 -17.46
C ASP A 77 -8.40 -4.63 -16.66
N GLU A 78 -8.39 -5.91 -16.25
CA GLU A 78 -9.40 -6.46 -15.34
C GLU A 78 -9.38 -5.74 -13.98
N LEU A 79 -8.20 -5.53 -13.40
CA LEU A 79 -8.03 -4.82 -12.13
C LEU A 79 -8.49 -3.36 -12.21
N ARG A 80 -8.21 -2.67 -13.32
CA ARG A 80 -8.68 -1.30 -13.57
C ARG A 80 -10.20 -1.23 -13.65
N ALA A 81 -10.84 -2.21 -14.29
CA ALA A 81 -12.30 -2.26 -14.42
C ALA A 81 -12.96 -2.42 -13.03
N ASP A 82 -12.49 -3.37 -12.22
CA ASP A 82 -13.03 -3.59 -10.87
C ASP A 82 -12.78 -2.37 -9.96
N VAL A 83 -11.60 -1.75 -10.03
CA VAL A 83 -11.30 -0.52 -9.27
C VAL A 83 -12.17 0.65 -9.72
N ALA A 84 -12.42 0.80 -11.02
CA ALA A 84 -13.28 1.86 -11.54
C ALA A 84 -14.72 1.70 -11.03
N GLU A 85 -15.23 0.47 -10.94
CA GLU A 85 -16.53 0.18 -10.31
C GLU A 85 -16.53 0.55 -8.84
N MET A 86 -15.50 0.18 -8.08
CA MET A 86 -15.40 0.57 -6.67
C MET A 86 -15.40 2.09 -6.50
N ILE A 87 -14.68 2.83 -7.34
CA ILE A 87 -14.66 4.31 -7.30
C ILE A 87 -16.03 4.89 -7.65
N ASP A 88 -16.72 4.34 -8.66
CA ASP A 88 -18.06 4.78 -9.08
C ASP A 88 -19.14 4.52 -7.99
N ARG A 89 -18.90 3.53 -7.14
CA ARG A 89 -19.76 3.18 -6.01
C ARG A 89 -19.34 3.82 -4.68
N ALA A 90 -18.34 4.73 -4.71
CA ALA A 90 -17.87 5.41 -3.51
C ALA A 90 -18.90 6.44 -3.00
N PRO A 91 -18.89 6.76 -1.69
CA PRO A 91 -19.76 7.79 -1.12
C PRO A 91 -19.59 9.14 -1.84
N VAL A 92 -20.69 9.83 -2.11
CA VAL A 92 -20.67 11.16 -2.73
C VAL A 92 -19.98 12.22 -1.84
N ARG A 93 -19.92 11.99 -0.53
CA ARG A 93 -19.20 12.79 0.48
C ARG A 93 -18.90 11.94 1.70
N VAL A 94 -18.07 12.45 2.59
CA VAL A 94 -17.74 11.78 3.86
C VAL A 94 -19.02 11.41 4.62
N GLY A 95 -19.15 10.13 4.97
CA GLY A 95 -20.26 9.59 5.75
C GLY A 95 -21.57 9.39 4.99
N ALA A 96 -21.62 9.64 3.67
CA ALA A 96 -22.81 9.34 2.88
C ALA A 96 -23.02 7.83 2.71
N ASP A 97 -24.28 7.42 2.62
CA ASP A 97 -24.71 6.03 2.35
C ASP A 97 -25.01 5.79 0.87
N VAL A 98 -24.91 6.84 0.05
CA VAL A 98 -25.18 6.79 -1.39
C VAL A 98 -24.01 7.33 -2.19
N ASP A 99 -23.84 6.79 -3.39
CA ASP A 99 -22.89 7.25 -4.39
C ASP A 99 -23.41 8.47 -5.17
N ALA A 100 -22.63 8.95 -6.15
CA ALA A 100 -22.98 10.08 -6.98
C ALA A 100 -24.24 9.87 -7.85
N HIS A 101 -24.69 8.62 -8.00
CA HIS A 101 -25.90 8.25 -8.76
C HIS A 101 -27.10 7.96 -7.85
N GLY A 102 -26.98 8.17 -6.54
CA GLY A 102 -28.01 7.87 -5.56
C GLY A 102 -28.21 6.39 -5.23
N ARG A 103 -27.31 5.51 -5.68
CA ARG A 103 -27.32 4.08 -5.33
C ARG A 103 -26.69 3.87 -3.95
N PRO A 104 -27.06 2.84 -3.19
CA PRO A 104 -26.32 2.47 -1.98
C PRO A 104 -24.84 2.25 -2.29
N ILE A 105 -23.94 2.77 -1.47
CA ILE A 105 -22.49 2.56 -1.65
C ILE A 105 -22.14 1.08 -1.62
N LEU A 106 -21.03 0.70 -2.24
CA LEU A 106 -20.49 -0.65 -2.08
C LEU A 106 -20.13 -0.89 -0.59
N GLY A 107 -20.48 -2.06 -0.07
CA GLY A 107 -20.16 -2.43 1.31
C GLY A 107 -20.91 -1.63 2.38
N LEU A 108 -22.07 -1.07 2.08
CA LEU A 108 -22.90 -0.36 3.06
C LEU A 108 -23.27 -1.26 4.26
N ASP A 109 -23.44 -2.55 4.02
CA ASP A 109 -23.78 -3.59 5.01
C ASP A 109 -22.55 -4.29 5.61
N TRP A 110 -21.34 -3.92 5.21
CA TRP A 110 -20.12 -4.51 5.77
C TRP A 110 -19.87 -3.99 7.18
N ALA A 111 -19.25 -4.81 8.02
CA ALA A 111 -18.90 -4.43 9.39
C ALA A 111 -17.99 -3.19 9.45
N ILE A 112 -17.14 -3.02 8.43
CA ILE A 112 -16.34 -1.83 8.22
C ILE A 112 -16.57 -1.38 6.78
N ARG A 113 -16.99 -0.13 6.60
CA ARG A 113 -17.17 0.45 5.27
C ARG A 113 -15.84 0.52 4.53
N PRO A 114 -15.83 0.14 3.24
CA PRO A 114 -14.57 0.01 2.51
C PRO A 114 -13.94 1.34 2.06
N TYR A 115 -14.49 2.49 2.41
CA TYR A 115 -14.01 3.77 1.91
C TYR A 115 -13.50 4.67 3.03
N LEU A 116 -12.27 5.16 2.85
CA LEU A 116 -11.77 6.34 3.52
C LEU A 116 -11.78 7.50 2.53
N MET A 117 -12.65 8.47 2.79
CA MET A 117 -12.81 9.68 1.98
C MET A 117 -12.07 10.84 2.63
N ILE A 118 -11.49 11.72 1.81
CA ILE A 118 -10.81 12.94 2.27
C ILE A 118 -11.23 14.14 1.43
N GLU A 119 -11.03 15.35 1.93
CA GLU A 119 -10.99 16.53 1.09
C GLU A 119 -9.85 16.42 0.08
N PRO A 120 -10.05 16.84 -1.18
CA PRO A 120 -8.99 16.75 -2.19
C PRO A 120 -7.69 17.41 -1.71
N LEU A 121 -6.55 16.72 -1.96
CA LEU A 121 -5.19 17.16 -1.66
C LEU A 121 -4.87 17.37 -0.17
N SER A 122 -5.78 17.00 0.75
CA SER A 122 -5.55 17.10 2.20
C SER A 122 -4.77 15.90 2.76
N ASP A 123 -4.05 16.16 3.87
CA ASP A 123 -3.35 15.12 4.65
C ASP A 123 -4.20 14.73 5.87
N PRO A 124 -4.84 13.55 5.84
CA PRO A 124 -5.78 13.16 6.90
C PRO A 124 -5.10 12.73 8.20
N TRP A 125 -3.81 12.37 8.15
CA TRP A 125 -3.14 11.72 9.28
C TRP A 125 -1.91 12.46 9.81
N GLY A 126 -1.24 13.23 8.95
CA GLY A 126 0.00 13.91 9.30
C GLY A 126 -0.16 14.90 10.46
N GLY A 127 0.71 14.79 11.46
CA GLY A 127 0.69 15.62 12.66
C GLY A 127 -0.47 15.31 13.61
N THR A 128 -1.10 14.13 13.51
CA THR A 128 -2.22 13.70 14.36
C THR A 128 -1.86 12.48 15.20
N ASP A 129 -2.66 12.21 16.25
CA ASP A 129 -2.57 10.98 17.05
C ASP A 129 -3.28 9.78 16.41
N LEU A 130 -3.88 9.97 15.24
CA LEU A 130 -4.50 8.88 14.49
C LEU A 130 -3.44 7.83 14.11
N LEU A 131 -3.88 6.60 13.94
CA LEU A 131 -2.98 5.48 13.66
C LEU A 131 -1.81 5.37 14.66
N ALA A 132 -2.10 5.60 15.95
CA ALA A 132 -1.13 5.58 17.06
C ALA A 132 0.04 6.57 16.87
N GLY A 133 -0.20 7.74 16.24
CA GLY A 133 0.81 8.77 16.01
C GLY A 133 1.89 8.38 15.01
N ARG A 134 1.63 7.38 14.18
CA ARG A 134 2.60 6.85 13.21
C ARG A 134 3.02 7.88 12.16
N HIS A 135 2.19 8.89 11.91
CA HIS A 135 2.41 9.99 10.97
C HIS A 135 2.70 11.30 11.75
N PRO A 136 3.86 11.46 12.39
CA PRO A 136 4.06 12.51 13.39
C PRO A 136 4.22 13.92 12.82
N THR A 137 4.42 14.06 11.51
CA THR A 137 4.57 15.34 10.83
C THR A 137 3.57 15.45 9.69
N LYS A 138 3.00 16.65 9.50
CA LYS A 138 2.10 16.93 8.39
C LYS A 138 2.90 17.19 7.11
N MET A 139 2.43 16.65 5.99
CA MET A 139 2.98 17.01 4.68
C MET A 139 2.26 18.23 4.09
N ALA A 140 2.94 18.88 3.16
CA ALA A 140 2.35 20.02 2.47
C ALA A 140 1.09 19.59 1.70
N GLU A 141 0.01 20.28 2.00
CA GLU A 141 -1.26 20.20 1.28
C GLU A 141 -1.28 21.18 0.12
N ALA A 142 -2.20 20.98 -0.81
CA ALA A 142 -2.47 21.96 -1.86
C ALA A 142 -3.96 22.27 -1.91
N ARG A 143 -4.29 23.49 -2.34
CA ARG A 143 -5.68 23.88 -2.55
C ARG A 143 -6.16 23.28 -3.87
N PRO A 144 -7.29 22.55 -3.88
CA PRO A 144 -7.87 22.02 -5.10
C PRO A 144 -8.36 23.17 -6.01
N ASP A 145 -8.49 22.86 -7.31
CA ASP A 145 -9.03 23.81 -8.28
C ASP A 145 -10.53 24.06 -8.02
N ALA A 146 -11.03 25.19 -8.52
CA ALA A 146 -12.45 25.51 -8.44
C ALA A 146 -13.29 24.41 -9.14
N GLY A 147 -14.35 23.95 -8.47
CA GLY A 147 -15.21 22.88 -8.96
C GLY A 147 -14.74 21.46 -8.62
N ALA A 148 -13.65 21.31 -7.85
CA ALA A 148 -13.28 20.00 -7.29
C ALA A 148 -14.44 19.43 -6.43
N PRO A 149 -14.59 18.10 -6.37
CA PRO A 149 -15.59 17.49 -5.50
C PRO A 149 -15.31 17.79 -4.02
N GLU A 150 -16.34 17.72 -3.19
CA GLU A 150 -16.22 17.92 -1.72
C GLU A 150 -15.30 16.87 -1.07
N ALA A 151 -15.34 15.62 -1.57
CA ALA A 151 -14.52 14.52 -1.09
C ALA A 151 -14.15 13.57 -2.22
N VAL A 152 -13.01 12.91 -2.03
CA VAL A 152 -12.50 11.88 -2.95
C VAL A 152 -12.10 10.63 -2.18
N PRO A 153 -12.16 9.43 -2.80
CA PRO A 153 -11.56 8.24 -2.22
C PRO A 153 -10.05 8.43 -2.03
N TYR A 154 -9.57 8.11 -0.84
CA TYR A 154 -8.15 8.12 -0.49
C TYR A 154 -7.62 6.68 -0.37
N LEU A 155 -8.38 5.86 0.39
CA LEU A 155 -8.19 4.42 0.50
C LEU A 155 -9.51 3.71 0.28
N MET A 156 -9.42 2.58 -0.41
CA MET A 156 -10.51 1.60 -0.47
C MET A 156 -9.98 0.27 0.08
N PHE A 157 -10.81 -0.43 0.84
CA PHE A 157 -10.46 -1.66 1.55
C PHE A 157 -11.28 -2.85 1.05
N GLY A 158 -10.82 -4.07 1.35
CA GLY A 158 -11.54 -5.29 1.01
C GLY A 158 -11.43 -5.65 -0.47
N MET A 159 -10.26 -5.47 -1.06
CA MET A 159 -9.96 -5.87 -2.45
C MET A 159 -10.35 -7.32 -2.72
N CYS A 160 -9.96 -8.24 -1.83
CA CYS A 160 -10.29 -9.66 -1.98
C CYS A 160 -11.78 -9.96 -1.85
N GLN A 161 -12.55 -9.11 -1.15
CA GLN A 161 -13.99 -9.27 -0.96
C GLN A 161 -14.79 -8.60 -2.08
N ALA A 162 -14.35 -7.44 -2.55
CA ALA A 162 -15.08 -6.61 -3.51
C ALA A 162 -14.77 -6.95 -4.97
N MET A 163 -13.54 -7.41 -5.26
CA MET A 163 -13.01 -7.52 -6.60
C MET A 163 -12.60 -8.96 -6.92
N ALA A 164 -13.22 -9.56 -7.92
CA ALA A 164 -12.82 -10.89 -8.38
C ALA A 164 -11.38 -10.91 -8.94
N SER A 165 -10.96 -9.86 -9.65
CA SER A 165 -9.58 -9.68 -10.11
C SER A 165 -8.61 -9.46 -8.94
N GLY A 166 -9.02 -8.72 -7.92
CA GLY A 166 -8.23 -8.49 -6.71
C GLY A 166 -7.97 -9.78 -5.92
N LEU A 167 -8.99 -10.62 -5.75
CA LEU A 167 -8.81 -11.95 -5.14
C LEU A 167 -7.83 -12.81 -5.96
N ARG A 168 -7.96 -12.83 -7.29
CA ARG A 168 -7.03 -13.58 -8.17
C ARG A 168 -5.61 -13.04 -8.10
N LEU A 169 -5.43 -11.71 -8.04
CA LEU A 169 -4.12 -11.10 -7.85
C LEU A 169 -3.46 -11.52 -6.54
N TYR A 170 -4.24 -11.64 -5.47
CA TYR A 170 -3.73 -12.09 -4.16
C TYR A 170 -3.16 -13.51 -4.22
N GLY A 171 -3.64 -14.35 -5.15
CA GLY A 171 -3.14 -15.71 -5.43
C GLY A 171 -2.05 -15.78 -6.52
N HIS A 172 -1.47 -14.65 -6.95
CA HIS A 172 -0.49 -14.61 -8.04
C HIS A 172 0.80 -15.34 -7.66
N PRO A 173 1.25 -16.36 -8.43
CA PRO A 173 2.33 -17.25 -8.01
C PRO A 173 3.67 -16.53 -7.82
N HIS A 174 4.02 -15.56 -8.66
CA HIS A 174 5.24 -14.79 -8.48
C HIS A 174 5.19 -13.91 -7.21
N LEU A 175 4.03 -13.31 -6.90
CA LEU A 175 3.90 -12.51 -5.68
C LEU A 175 4.00 -13.37 -4.43
N LEU A 176 3.40 -14.57 -4.44
CA LEU A 176 3.51 -15.50 -3.33
C LEU A 176 4.93 -16.10 -3.21
N ALA A 177 5.62 -16.35 -4.32
CA ALA A 177 7.03 -16.76 -4.30
C ALA A 177 7.96 -15.67 -3.75
N ILE A 178 7.69 -14.40 -4.06
CA ILE A 178 8.39 -13.26 -3.45
C ILE A 178 8.14 -13.23 -1.94
N ALA A 179 6.89 -13.44 -1.52
CA ALA A 179 6.52 -13.46 -0.10
C ALA A 179 7.22 -14.58 0.66
N ALA A 180 7.24 -15.79 0.12
CA ALA A 180 7.97 -16.93 0.69
C ALA A 180 9.46 -16.66 0.79
N SER A 181 10.06 -16.07 -0.24
CA SER A 181 11.49 -15.76 -0.26
C SER A 181 11.93 -14.75 0.80
N ILE A 182 11.07 -13.80 1.14
CA ILE A 182 11.39 -12.73 2.11
C ILE A 182 11.01 -13.15 3.53
N ASN A 183 9.83 -13.75 3.70
CA ASN A 183 9.24 -13.99 5.02
C ASN A 183 9.30 -15.46 5.48
N GLY A 184 9.68 -16.39 4.61
CA GLY A 184 9.60 -17.83 4.84
C GLY A 184 8.32 -18.45 4.26
N ASP A 185 8.30 -19.75 4.08
CA ASP A 185 7.21 -20.48 3.41
C ASP A 185 5.89 -20.48 4.17
N ASP A 186 5.94 -20.16 5.46
CA ASP A 186 4.80 -20.05 6.36
C ASP A 186 4.35 -18.59 6.61
N PHE A 187 4.68 -17.68 5.70
CA PHE A 187 4.34 -16.27 5.79
C PHE A 187 2.83 -16.04 6.02
N VAL A 188 2.49 -14.93 6.67
CA VAL A 188 1.13 -14.60 7.11
C VAL A 188 0.63 -13.35 6.38
N PRO A 189 -0.63 -13.32 5.91
CA PRO A 189 -1.16 -12.14 5.24
C PRO A 189 -1.41 -11.00 6.23
N TYR A 190 -1.22 -9.77 5.72
CA TYR A 190 -1.60 -8.56 6.44
C TYR A 190 -3.05 -8.19 6.14
N ASN A 191 -3.29 -7.19 5.36
CA ASN A 191 -4.59 -6.83 4.81
C ASN A 191 -4.41 -6.31 3.39
N ASP A 192 -5.50 -5.91 2.77
CA ASP A 192 -5.48 -5.27 1.47
C ASP A 192 -6.04 -3.84 1.53
N ALA A 193 -5.49 -2.98 0.69
CA ALA A 193 -5.99 -1.62 0.49
C ALA A 193 -5.68 -1.15 -0.93
N ILE A 194 -6.52 -0.29 -1.47
CA ILE A 194 -6.30 0.38 -2.74
C ILE A 194 -6.04 1.85 -2.44
N PHE A 195 -4.83 2.31 -2.73
CA PHE A 195 -4.50 3.72 -2.66
C PHE A 195 -4.97 4.42 -3.93
N VAL A 196 -5.80 5.46 -3.77
CA VAL A 196 -6.37 6.21 -4.87
C VAL A 196 -5.86 7.64 -4.83
N LYS A 197 -4.95 7.96 -5.73
CA LYS A 197 -4.49 9.34 -5.95
C LYS A 197 -4.97 9.82 -7.31
N GLN A 198 -6.20 10.29 -7.37
CA GLN A 198 -6.74 10.88 -8.59
C GLN A 198 -5.90 12.06 -9.06
N ALA A 199 -5.87 12.27 -10.37
CA ALA A 199 -5.15 13.38 -11.00
C ALA A 199 -5.59 14.73 -10.42
N GLY A 200 -4.66 15.47 -9.85
CA GLY A 200 -4.91 16.78 -9.25
C GLY A 200 -5.77 16.82 -7.99
N LEU A 201 -6.08 15.65 -7.37
CA LEU A 201 -6.99 15.54 -6.23
C LEU A 201 -6.45 14.67 -5.09
N GLY A 202 -5.51 13.75 -5.39
CA GLY A 202 -5.03 12.77 -4.41
C GLY A 202 -4.23 13.39 -3.27
N GLY A 203 -4.65 13.16 -2.03
CA GLY A 203 -3.95 13.66 -0.83
C GLY A 203 -2.58 13.04 -0.61
N PRO A 204 -1.68 13.69 0.13
CA PRO A 204 -0.40 13.12 0.52
C PRO A 204 -0.57 11.96 1.50
N VAL A 205 0.44 11.13 1.63
CA VAL A 205 0.61 10.21 2.76
C VAL A 205 1.86 10.65 3.50
N ALA A 206 1.70 11.13 4.71
CA ALA A 206 2.80 11.68 5.50
C ALA A 206 3.90 10.64 5.73
N TRP A 207 5.14 11.12 5.92
CA TRP A 207 6.27 10.26 6.23
C TRP A 207 5.99 9.38 7.43
N HIS A 208 6.19 8.07 7.27
CA HIS A 208 5.96 7.09 8.32
C HIS A 208 6.77 5.81 8.09
N GLN A 209 6.82 5.00 9.13
CA GLN A 209 7.21 3.61 9.08
C GLN A 209 6.00 2.79 9.50
N ASP A 210 5.75 1.68 8.83
CA ASP A 210 4.70 0.74 9.21
C ASP A 210 5.12 -0.11 10.42
N GLY A 211 4.18 -0.87 10.99
CA GLY A 211 4.52 -1.83 12.04
C GLY A 211 4.56 -1.29 13.46
N ALA A 212 3.80 -0.21 13.74
CA ALA A 212 3.70 0.38 15.09
C ALA A 212 3.40 -0.63 16.21
N THR A 213 2.78 -1.75 15.90
CA THR A 213 2.48 -2.83 16.85
C THR A 213 3.72 -3.54 17.38
N HIS A 214 4.82 -3.52 16.62
CA HIS A 214 6.01 -4.31 16.91
C HIS A 214 7.18 -3.49 17.43
N TRP A 215 7.09 -2.15 17.43
CA TRP A 215 8.18 -1.28 17.84
C TRP A 215 8.70 -1.52 19.26
N ASP A 216 7.86 -2.06 20.12
CA ASP A 216 8.20 -2.34 21.52
C ASP A 216 8.41 -3.85 21.78
N SER A 217 8.42 -4.69 20.74
CA SER A 217 8.67 -6.11 20.88
C SER A 217 10.16 -6.37 21.13
N PRO A 218 10.52 -7.12 22.16
CA PRO A 218 11.92 -7.49 22.41
C PRO A 218 12.51 -8.41 21.34
N ASP A 219 11.64 -9.13 20.61
CA ASP A 219 12.01 -10.06 19.55
C ASP A 219 11.96 -9.42 18.17
N TRP A 220 11.92 -8.09 18.12
CA TRP A 220 11.89 -7.35 16.89
C TRP A 220 13.14 -7.64 16.05
N ASP A 221 12.92 -8.24 14.89
CA ASP A 221 13.98 -8.50 13.93
C ASP A 221 14.00 -7.38 12.88
N MET A 222 14.95 -6.46 13.03
CA MET A 222 15.04 -5.28 12.19
C MET A 222 15.26 -5.68 10.71
N GLY A 223 14.35 -5.24 9.86
CA GLY A 223 14.45 -5.41 8.42
C GLY A 223 13.81 -6.68 7.86
N ILE A 224 13.33 -7.60 8.70
CA ILE A 224 12.73 -8.86 8.22
C ILE A 224 11.32 -9.13 8.74
N HIS A 225 10.72 -8.16 9.39
CA HIS A 225 9.40 -8.27 9.97
C HIS A 225 8.29 -8.50 8.93
N GLY A 226 8.34 -7.81 7.80
CA GLY A 226 7.36 -7.91 6.73
C GLY A 226 7.51 -6.79 5.70
N PHE A 227 6.70 -6.86 4.67
CA PHE A 227 6.70 -5.88 3.58
C PHE A 227 5.29 -5.63 3.06
N ASN A 228 5.13 -4.55 2.29
CA ASN A 228 3.96 -4.27 1.49
C ASN A 228 4.31 -4.33 0.00
N PHE A 229 3.47 -5.00 -0.78
CA PHE A 229 3.39 -4.82 -2.21
C PHE A 229 2.64 -3.53 -2.56
N GLN A 230 3.01 -2.93 -3.69
CA GLN A 230 2.14 -2.02 -4.42
C GLN A 230 2.13 -2.44 -5.89
N VAL A 231 1.04 -2.99 -6.36
CA VAL A 231 0.81 -3.30 -7.77
C VAL A 231 0.29 -2.04 -8.45
N GLN A 232 1.03 -1.55 -9.44
CA GLN A 232 0.72 -0.27 -10.07
C GLN A 232 -0.24 -0.46 -11.24
N LEU A 233 -1.41 0.18 -11.17
CA LEU A 233 -2.38 0.17 -12.26
C LEU A 233 -2.11 1.26 -13.30
N HIS A 234 -1.34 2.28 -12.95
CA HIS A 234 -0.98 3.40 -13.81
C HIS A 234 0.52 3.64 -13.71
N ARG A 235 1.07 4.27 -14.73
CA ARG A 235 2.46 4.73 -14.68
C ARG A 235 2.66 5.68 -13.49
N THR A 236 3.70 5.46 -12.71
CA THR A 236 4.11 6.37 -11.65
C THR A 236 5.31 7.20 -12.09
N THR A 237 5.19 8.49 -11.88
CA THR A 237 6.25 9.49 -12.08
C THR A 237 6.72 9.99 -10.72
N ALA A 238 7.85 10.68 -10.66
CA ALA A 238 8.31 11.24 -9.40
C ALA A 238 7.30 12.24 -8.77
N ALA A 239 6.38 12.81 -9.58
CA ALA A 239 5.35 13.73 -9.08
C ALA A 239 4.20 13.06 -8.32
N ASN A 240 3.91 11.78 -8.60
CA ASN A 240 2.78 11.07 -7.99
C ASN A 240 3.18 9.75 -7.27
N ALA A 241 4.45 9.36 -7.33
CA ALA A 241 4.95 8.09 -6.81
C ALA A 241 4.88 7.98 -5.27
N LEU A 242 5.05 6.75 -4.78
CA LEU A 242 5.55 6.49 -3.44
C LEU A 242 7.03 6.88 -3.39
N TRP A 243 7.42 7.55 -2.31
CA TRP A 243 8.81 7.89 -2.02
C TRP A 243 9.31 7.09 -0.83
N VAL A 244 10.54 6.60 -0.89
CA VAL A 244 11.17 5.81 0.16
C VAL A 244 12.53 6.40 0.48
N VAL A 245 12.93 6.40 1.75
CA VAL A 245 14.31 6.73 2.16
C VAL A 245 15.08 5.42 2.29
N PRO A 246 16.00 5.11 1.36
CA PRO A 246 16.71 3.84 1.31
C PRO A 246 17.48 3.54 2.61
N GLY A 247 17.52 2.27 3.02
CA GLY A 247 18.32 1.80 4.15
C GLY A 247 17.72 2.09 5.54
N THR A 248 16.67 2.90 5.64
CA THR A 248 16.05 3.28 6.93
C THR A 248 15.38 2.12 7.65
N HIS A 249 15.05 1.04 6.97
CA HIS A 249 14.52 -0.19 7.60
C HIS A 249 15.52 -0.88 8.55
N ARG A 250 16.82 -0.54 8.47
CA ARG A 250 17.89 -1.15 9.30
C ARG A 250 18.29 -0.31 10.50
N VAL A 251 17.71 0.88 10.66
CA VAL A 251 18.10 1.80 11.75
C VAL A 251 17.11 1.84 12.91
N GLY A 252 16.12 0.95 12.89
CA GLY A 252 15.06 0.92 13.87
C GLY A 252 14.05 2.06 13.65
N ARG A 253 13.50 2.57 14.76
CA ARG A 253 12.51 3.66 14.70
C ARG A 253 13.18 4.98 14.39
N VAL A 254 12.78 5.60 13.28
CA VAL A 254 13.26 6.91 12.85
C VAL A 254 12.53 8.02 13.62
N ASP A 255 13.27 8.97 14.17
CA ASP A 255 12.69 10.21 14.69
C ASP A 255 12.37 11.16 13.52
N ILE A 256 11.18 10.97 12.96
CA ILE A 256 10.71 11.73 11.78
C ILE A 256 10.63 13.24 12.05
N PRO A 257 10.11 13.71 13.21
CA PRO A 257 10.12 15.13 13.55
C PRO A 257 11.53 15.73 13.57
N ALA A 258 12.50 15.03 14.18
CA ALA A 258 13.88 15.49 14.19
C ALA A 258 14.49 15.53 12.77
N LEU A 259 14.18 14.53 11.94
CA LEU A 259 14.63 14.48 10.55
C LEU A 259 14.07 15.65 9.73
N VAL A 260 12.79 15.95 9.86
CA VAL A 260 12.14 17.09 9.19
C VAL A 260 12.72 18.42 9.73
N ALA A 261 12.91 18.55 11.04
CA ALA A 261 13.52 19.74 11.64
C ALA A 261 14.96 19.98 11.14
N ALA A 262 15.76 18.92 11.05
CA ALA A 262 17.12 18.98 10.50
C ALA A 262 17.14 19.39 9.01
N ASN A 263 16.04 19.13 8.28
CA ASN A 263 15.83 19.58 6.90
C ASN A 263 15.15 20.96 6.81
N GLY A 264 15.33 21.82 7.81
CA GLY A 264 14.77 23.16 7.85
C GLY A 264 13.21 23.20 7.98
N GLY A 265 12.60 22.14 8.52
CA GLY A 265 11.15 22.00 8.62
C GLY A 265 10.47 21.54 7.32
N SER A 266 11.25 21.23 6.30
CA SER A 266 10.73 20.77 4.99
C SER A 266 10.45 19.27 4.99
N ASP A 267 9.30 18.87 4.45
CA ASP A 267 8.93 17.49 4.17
C ASP A 267 9.64 16.90 2.93
N LEU A 268 10.44 17.70 2.21
CA LEU A 268 11.20 17.28 1.03
C LEU A 268 12.54 16.62 1.44
N LEU A 269 12.47 15.43 2.01
CA LEU A 269 13.64 14.72 2.54
C LEU A 269 14.66 14.45 1.42
N PRO A 270 15.92 14.95 1.56
CA PRO A 270 16.88 14.98 0.44
C PRO A 270 17.30 13.58 -0.03
N ASP A 271 17.28 12.57 0.83
CA ASP A 271 17.69 11.20 0.51
C ASP A 271 16.56 10.31 0.00
N ALA A 272 15.33 10.82 -0.02
CA ALA A 272 14.19 10.07 -0.52
C ALA A 272 14.27 9.87 -2.04
N VAL A 273 13.78 8.73 -2.50
CA VAL A 273 13.71 8.36 -3.92
C VAL A 273 12.29 7.95 -4.28
N PRO A 274 11.77 8.37 -5.46
CA PRO A 274 10.47 7.94 -5.95
C PRO A 274 10.54 6.54 -6.55
N LEU A 275 9.52 5.73 -6.34
CA LEU A 275 9.38 4.43 -6.98
C LEU A 275 8.72 4.62 -8.35
N LEU A 276 9.55 4.67 -9.39
CA LEU A 276 9.12 4.85 -10.77
C LEU A 276 8.71 3.51 -11.36
N CYS A 277 7.46 3.38 -11.80
CA CYS A 277 6.89 2.12 -12.28
C CYS A 277 6.05 2.35 -13.54
N GLU A 278 6.01 1.33 -14.38
CA GLU A 278 5.00 1.18 -15.43
C GLU A 278 3.80 0.36 -14.92
N PRO A 279 2.65 0.35 -15.61
CA PRO A 279 1.53 -0.53 -15.26
C PRO A 279 1.96 -1.99 -15.26
N GLY A 280 1.62 -2.72 -14.20
CA GLY A 280 2.02 -4.12 -14.02
C GLY A 280 3.33 -4.32 -13.27
N ASP A 281 4.10 -3.24 -13.03
CA ASP A 281 5.21 -3.29 -12.09
C ASP A 281 4.70 -3.41 -10.64
N VAL A 282 5.49 -4.07 -9.82
CA VAL A 282 5.17 -4.29 -8.41
C VAL A 282 6.34 -3.85 -7.55
N THR A 283 6.08 -2.92 -6.64
CA THR A 283 7.08 -2.57 -5.62
C THR A 283 6.92 -3.44 -4.39
N VAL A 284 8.03 -3.87 -3.82
CA VAL A 284 8.13 -4.45 -2.49
C VAL A 284 8.81 -3.44 -1.60
N VAL A 285 8.14 -3.01 -0.54
CA VAL A 285 8.68 -2.04 0.42
C VAL A 285 8.65 -2.65 1.81
N ASN A 286 9.80 -2.73 2.45
CA ASN A 286 9.92 -3.17 3.83
C ASN A 286 9.11 -2.25 4.73
N ARG A 287 8.32 -2.81 5.63
CA ARG A 287 7.41 -2.03 6.49
C ARG A 287 8.13 -1.06 7.42
N GLN A 288 9.40 -1.32 7.70
CA GLN A 288 10.25 -0.44 8.52
C GLN A 288 10.97 0.64 7.70
N ALA A 289 10.94 0.59 6.37
CA ALA A 289 11.49 1.66 5.55
C ALA A 289 10.65 2.93 5.70
N LEU A 290 11.33 4.06 5.94
CA LEU A 290 10.66 5.36 5.96
C LEU A 290 10.12 5.70 4.59
N HIS A 291 8.81 5.91 4.49
CA HIS A 291 8.16 6.18 3.22
C HIS A 291 7.00 7.17 3.35
N GLY A 292 6.59 7.72 2.22
CA GLY A 292 5.50 8.68 2.14
C GLY A 292 5.18 9.02 0.68
N SER A 293 4.23 9.90 0.46
CA SER A 293 3.96 10.41 -0.90
C SER A 293 3.35 11.80 -0.84
N PHE A 294 3.78 12.68 -1.73
CA PHE A 294 3.28 14.05 -1.82
C PHE A 294 1.84 14.10 -2.35
N ALA A 295 1.15 15.24 -2.14
CA ALA A 295 -0.13 15.48 -2.78
C ALA A 295 0.01 15.36 -4.30
N ASN A 296 -0.93 14.70 -4.95
CA ASN A 296 -0.88 14.50 -6.40
C ASN A 296 -1.40 15.75 -7.14
N SER A 297 -0.54 16.72 -7.33
CA SER A 297 -0.83 17.91 -8.14
C SER A 297 -0.66 17.67 -9.65
N SER A 298 -0.21 16.48 -10.06
CA SER A 298 0.03 16.14 -11.46
C SER A 298 -1.27 15.83 -12.23
N PRO A 299 -1.24 15.86 -13.56
CA PRO A 299 -2.38 15.46 -14.40
C PRO A 299 -2.58 13.93 -14.48
N ASP A 300 -1.64 13.15 -13.93
CA ASP A 300 -1.66 11.69 -14.04
C ASP A 300 -2.19 11.07 -12.73
N PRO A 301 -3.13 10.11 -12.79
CA PRO A 301 -3.55 9.38 -11.60
C PRO A 301 -2.48 8.39 -11.15
N ARG A 302 -2.48 8.07 -9.87
CA ARG A 302 -1.83 6.88 -9.33
C ARG A 302 -2.85 6.06 -8.56
N VAL A 303 -3.05 4.85 -9.00
CA VAL A 303 -3.84 3.85 -8.26
C VAL A 303 -2.99 2.62 -8.08
N SER A 304 -2.84 2.18 -6.85
CA SER A 304 -2.05 0.99 -6.51
C SER A 304 -2.82 0.07 -5.56
N LEU A 305 -2.81 -1.23 -5.88
CA LEU A 305 -3.31 -2.24 -4.98
C LEU A 305 -2.18 -2.58 -4.01
N THR A 306 -2.43 -2.35 -2.73
CA THR A 306 -1.45 -2.50 -1.67
C THR A 306 -1.88 -3.63 -0.76
N PHE A 307 -1.06 -4.64 -0.61
CA PHE A 307 -1.25 -5.73 0.34
C PHE A 307 0.12 -6.25 0.79
N GLY A 308 0.15 -6.91 1.91
CA GLY A 308 1.42 -7.27 2.49
C GLY A 308 1.42 -8.59 3.23
N PHE A 309 2.62 -9.04 3.52
CA PHE A 309 2.85 -10.29 4.23
C PHE A 309 3.88 -10.08 5.33
N HIS A 310 3.72 -10.85 6.40
CA HIS A 310 4.62 -10.88 7.53
C HIS A 310 5.35 -12.21 7.61
N ARG A 311 6.52 -12.18 8.22
CA ARG A 311 7.14 -13.36 8.77
C ARG A 311 6.26 -13.87 9.92
N ARG A 312 5.91 -15.14 9.91
CA ARG A 312 5.02 -15.73 10.92
C ARG A 312 5.53 -15.53 12.35
N SER A 313 6.84 -15.73 12.56
CA SER A 313 7.47 -15.53 13.88
C SER A 313 7.37 -14.09 14.42
N SER A 314 7.23 -13.10 13.53
CA SER A 314 7.09 -11.69 13.93
C SER A 314 5.67 -11.33 14.38
N VAL A 315 4.68 -12.17 14.13
CA VAL A 315 3.27 -11.89 14.48
C VAL A 315 2.68 -12.87 15.47
N LEU A 316 3.27 -14.05 15.62
CA LEU A 316 2.79 -15.05 16.57
C LEU A 316 2.84 -14.53 18.00
N GLY A 317 1.71 -14.59 18.69
CA GLY A 317 1.54 -14.10 20.06
C GLY A 317 1.34 -12.58 20.17
N ILE A 318 1.45 -11.82 19.09
CA ILE A 318 1.27 -10.37 19.09
C ILE A 318 -0.22 -10.01 19.08
N ARG A 319 -0.60 -9.01 19.86
CA ARG A 319 -1.94 -8.42 19.79
C ARG A 319 -1.98 -7.37 18.70
N GLY A 320 -2.85 -7.55 17.71
CA GLY A 320 -3.12 -6.54 16.69
C GLY A 320 -3.55 -5.23 17.34
N ARG A 321 -2.91 -4.14 16.97
CA ARG A 321 -3.37 -2.80 17.32
C ARG A 321 -4.32 -2.31 16.26
N LEU A 322 -5.46 -2.96 16.12
CA LEU A 322 -6.37 -2.40 15.23
C LEU A 322 -6.90 -1.15 15.74
N THR A 323 -6.81 -0.21 15.00
CA THR A 323 -7.94 0.59 14.71
C THR A 323 -7.62 2.03 14.59
N MET A 324 -8.21 2.62 13.65
CA MET A 324 -8.55 4.05 13.69
C MET A 324 -9.34 4.43 14.99
N LYS A 325 -9.64 3.49 15.90
CA LYS A 325 -10.38 3.73 17.17
C LYS A 325 -9.76 3.10 18.43
N GLY A 326 -8.53 2.61 18.36
CA GLY A 326 -7.70 2.43 19.55
C GLY A 326 -7.98 1.25 20.50
N ASN A 327 -8.87 0.33 20.21
CA ASN A 327 -9.17 -0.79 21.10
C ASN A 327 -8.53 -2.07 20.56
N GLY A 328 -7.60 -2.64 21.29
CA GLY A 328 -6.76 -3.75 20.89
C GLY A 328 -7.47 -4.84 20.06
N GLY A 329 -6.86 -5.18 18.94
CA GLY A 329 -7.28 -6.28 18.07
C GLY A 329 -7.09 -7.65 18.71
N PRO A 330 -7.40 -8.74 17.98
CA PRO A 330 -7.18 -10.10 18.46
C PRO A 330 -5.69 -10.38 18.67
N VAL A 331 -5.39 -11.39 19.51
CA VAL A 331 -4.05 -11.96 19.59
C VAL A 331 -3.88 -12.90 18.41
N TYR A 332 -2.76 -12.80 17.73
CA TYR A 332 -2.34 -13.71 16.66
C TYR A 332 -1.77 -14.99 17.24
N ASP A 333 -2.66 -15.83 17.80
CA ASP A 333 -2.33 -17.21 18.14
C ASP A 333 -2.31 -18.10 16.90
N GLU A 334 -1.98 -19.37 17.07
CA GLU A 334 -1.92 -20.34 15.96
C GLU A 334 -3.25 -20.43 15.20
N GLN A 335 -4.36 -20.44 15.92
CA GLN A 335 -5.69 -20.54 15.32
C GLN A 335 -6.01 -19.29 14.49
N ARG A 336 -5.73 -18.11 15.04
CA ARG A 336 -5.99 -16.86 14.32
C ARG A 336 -5.10 -16.69 13.09
N ILE A 337 -3.82 -17.08 13.17
CA ILE A 337 -2.91 -17.10 12.02
C ILE A 337 -3.45 -18.03 10.93
N PHE A 338 -3.89 -19.24 11.29
CA PHE A 338 -4.47 -20.18 10.33
C PHE A 338 -5.72 -19.62 9.66
N GLU A 339 -6.68 -19.12 10.44
CA GLU A 339 -7.94 -18.54 9.92
C GLU A 339 -7.66 -17.38 8.96
N ARG A 340 -6.72 -16.52 9.32
CA ARG A 340 -6.37 -15.36 8.51
C ARG A 340 -5.67 -15.77 7.20
N SER A 341 -4.82 -16.76 7.27
CA SER A 341 -4.06 -17.26 6.11
C SER A 341 -4.92 -17.99 5.09
N ALA A 342 -6.13 -18.40 5.45
CA ALA A 342 -7.05 -19.10 4.55
C ALA A 342 -7.39 -18.28 3.28
N VAL A 343 -7.32 -16.95 3.34
CA VAL A 343 -7.53 -16.10 2.17
C VAL A 343 -6.55 -16.43 1.03
N ILE A 344 -5.30 -16.79 1.35
CA ILE A 344 -4.29 -17.15 0.36
C ILE A 344 -4.71 -18.41 -0.39
N ALA A 345 -5.19 -19.45 0.33
CA ALA A 345 -5.66 -20.69 -0.29
C ALA A 345 -6.86 -20.44 -1.22
N VAL A 346 -7.84 -19.65 -0.77
CA VAL A 346 -8.99 -19.25 -1.60
C VAL A 346 -8.54 -18.49 -2.84
N ALA A 347 -7.58 -17.57 -2.70
CA ALA A 347 -7.05 -16.76 -3.79
C ALA A 347 -6.29 -17.60 -4.83
N ILE A 348 -5.49 -18.59 -4.40
CA ILE A 348 -4.78 -19.51 -5.28
C ILE A 348 -5.78 -20.32 -6.12
N ASP A 349 -6.85 -20.87 -5.50
CA ASP A 349 -7.88 -21.60 -6.24
C ASP A 349 -8.66 -20.68 -7.21
N ALA A 350 -9.01 -19.46 -6.78
CA ALA A 350 -9.67 -18.49 -7.63
C ALA A 350 -8.82 -18.16 -8.88
N ARG A 351 -7.51 -17.97 -8.70
CA ARG A 351 -6.59 -17.73 -9.81
C ARG A 351 -6.45 -18.94 -10.71
N HIS A 352 -6.23 -20.13 -10.16
CA HIS A 352 -6.07 -21.35 -10.93
C HIS A 352 -7.28 -21.68 -11.81
N ARG A 353 -8.50 -21.44 -11.32
CA ARG A 353 -9.73 -21.58 -12.11
C ARG A 353 -9.82 -20.61 -13.27
N HIS A 354 -9.34 -19.40 -13.09
CA HIS A 354 -9.35 -18.36 -14.12
C HIS A 354 -8.18 -18.52 -15.12
N ARG A 355 -7.04 -19.00 -14.65
CA ARG A 355 -5.80 -19.21 -15.43
C ARG A 355 -5.29 -20.66 -15.29
N PRO A 356 -6.01 -21.66 -15.84
CA PRO A 356 -5.73 -23.06 -15.59
C PRO A 356 -4.39 -23.54 -16.17
N HIS A 357 -3.77 -22.78 -17.07
CA HIS A 357 -2.46 -23.08 -17.64
C HIS A 357 -1.29 -22.54 -16.81
N GLU A 358 -1.57 -21.69 -15.81
CA GLU A 358 -0.56 -21.18 -14.89
C GLU A 358 -0.36 -22.17 -13.74
N ALA A 359 0.89 -22.51 -13.44
CA ALA A 359 1.18 -23.37 -12.30
C ALA A 359 0.83 -22.62 -10.99
N PRO A 360 -0.07 -23.15 -10.15
CA PRO A 360 -0.43 -22.50 -8.91
C PRO A 360 0.74 -22.54 -7.91
N PHE A 361 0.82 -21.52 -7.06
CA PHE A 361 1.74 -21.55 -5.92
C PHE A 361 1.28 -22.59 -4.89
N THR A 362 2.21 -23.30 -4.28
CA THR A 362 1.93 -24.21 -3.16
C THR A 362 2.17 -23.48 -1.86
N TYR A 363 1.09 -23.13 -1.16
CA TYR A 363 1.18 -22.46 0.16
C TYR A 363 1.22 -23.53 1.26
N LEU A 364 2.42 -23.78 1.82
CA LEU A 364 2.69 -24.91 2.73
C LEU A 364 1.73 -25.03 3.92
N PRO A 365 1.32 -23.95 4.61
CA PRO A 365 0.38 -24.06 5.73
C PRO A 365 -0.99 -24.66 5.37
N PHE A 366 -1.34 -24.71 4.07
CA PHE A 366 -2.59 -25.26 3.56
C PHE A 366 -2.40 -26.46 2.64
N ALA A 367 -1.19 -27.02 2.54
CA ALA A 367 -0.93 -28.19 1.74
C ALA A 367 -1.78 -29.39 2.22
N GLY A 368 -2.56 -29.95 1.29
CA GLY A 368 -3.51 -31.05 1.58
C GLY A 368 -4.87 -30.60 2.10
N LEU A 369 -5.11 -29.28 2.21
CA LEU A 369 -6.40 -28.68 2.63
C LEU A 369 -7.08 -27.88 1.50
N GLU A 370 -6.56 -27.99 0.28
CA GLU A 370 -6.98 -27.13 -0.85
C GLU A 370 -8.47 -27.27 -1.15
N ASP A 371 -9.04 -28.49 -0.96
CA ASP A 371 -10.45 -28.75 -1.23
C ASP A 371 -11.40 -28.03 -0.25
N ASP A 372 -10.95 -27.76 0.95
CA ASP A 372 -11.73 -27.05 1.98
C ASP A 372 -11.80 -25.53 1.73
N PHE A 373 -10.88 -24.99 0.90
CA PHE A 373 -10.74 -23.57 0.65
C PHE A 373 -10.91 -23.18 -0.83
N ARG A 374 -11.82 -23.87 -1.53
CA ARG A 374 -12.19 -23.58 -2.91
C ARG A 374 -12.89 -22.23 -3.03
N ALA A 375 -12.51 -21.42 -4.00
CA ALA A 375 -13.20 -20.18 -4.36
C ALA A 375 -14.66 -20.50 -4.76
N GLY A 376 -15.62 -19.80 -4.17
CA GLY A 376 -17.05 -20.09 -4.30
C GLY A 376 -17.52 -21.33 -3.51
N GLY A 377 -16.67 -21.97 -2.74
CA GLY A 377 -17.04 -23.04 -1.80
C GLY A 377 -17.63 -22.48 -0.50
N ALA A 378 -18.14 -23.38 0.36
CA ALA A 378 -18.85 -23.03 1.58
C ALA A 378 -18.06 -22.16 2.57
N ASN A 379 -16.71 -22.27 2.56
CA ASN A 379 -15.85 -21.51 3.44
C ASN A 379 -15.42 -20.13 2.86
N ALA A 380 -15.48 -19.96 1.54
CA ALA A 380 -14.90 -18.78 0.88
C ALA A 380 -15.50 -17.45 1.40
N ASP A 381 -16.83 -17.36 1.45
CA ASP A 381 -17.49 -16.12 1.91
C ASP A 381 -17.14 -15.77 3.37
N ARG A 382 -17.02 -16.79 4.22
CA ARG A 382 -16.62 -16.60 5.62
C ARG A 382 -15.17 -16.11 5.70
N VAL A 383 -14.27 -16.74 4.95
CA VAL A 383 -12.84 -16.39 4.91
C VAL A 383 -12.65 -14.95 4.43
N LEU A 384 -13.30 -14.56 3.33
CA LEU A 384 -13.15 -13.22 2.76
C LEU A 384 -13.71 -12.15 3.69
N ARG A 385 -14.88 -12.37 4.29
CA ARG A 385 -15.47 -11.42 5.26
C ARG A 385 -14.61 -11.25 6.51
N ASP A 386 -14.06 -12.34 7.04
CA ASP A 386 -13.20 -12.28 8.22
C ASP A 386 -11.84 -11.63 7.93
N TYR A 387 -11.30 -11.87 6.75
CA TYR A 387 -10.04 -11.28 6.31
C TYR A 387 -10.07 -9.74 6.36
N PHE A 388 -11.15 -9.14 5.87
CA PHE A 388 -11.27 -7.68 5.82
C PHE A 388 -11.53 -7.03 7.19
N THR A 389 -12.32 -7.63 8.05
CA THR A 389 -12.97 -6.90 9.15
C THR A 389 -12.18 -6.83 10.44
N ARG A 390 -11.18 -7.66 10.67
CA ARG A 390 -10.70 -7.89 12.03
C ARG A 390 -9.28 -7.50 12.33
N ASP A 391 -8.41 -7.36 11.34
CA ASP A 391 -6.98 -7.19 11.62
C ASP A 391 -6.32 -6.22 10.65
N LEU A 392 -6.70 -4.95 10.73
CA LEU A 392 -6.24 -3.92 9.80
C LEU A 392 -4.82 -3.40 10.11
N ALA A 393 -4.26 -3.68 11.26
CA ALA A 393 -2.94 -3.18 11.62
C ALA A 393 -2.24 -4.11 12.61
N ILE A 394 -1.32 -4.86 12.11
CA ILE A 394 -0.33 -5.55 12.94
C ILE A 394 0.93 -4.72 13.00
#